data_48ec79efc07772209e134d84fb937f60
#
_entry.id   48ec79efc07772209e134d84fb937f60
#
_cell.length_a   1.000
_cell.length_b   1.000
_cell.length_c   1.000
_cell.angle_alpha   90.00
_cell.angle_beta   90.00
_cell.angle_gamma   90.00
#
_symmetry.space_group_name_H-M   'P 1'
#
loop_
_entity.id
_entity.type
_entity.pdbx_description
1 polymer ?
#
loop_
_entity_poly.entity_id
_entity_poly.type
_entity_poly.pdbx_seq_one_letter_code
_entity_poly.pdbx_strand_id
1 'polypeptide(L)'
;MTNNQTKNKVELPKIGSSDQYNHLMKIVQNRVTVRKFDENYIVPDKHFEMIIEAARHAPSGANSQPWHFIVVKKPEIKQEISEYFVKEQKIRAKLKMKFPTPNYKGLAGAPGFIVICSDMRWTKAFPVLKNDNSELNKMYKENAERILLQSLAASTMSAHL
;
A
#
# COMPACT_ATOMS: atom_id res chain seq x y z
N MET A 1 -29.43 46.59 -15.22
CA MET A 1 -29.20 45.34 -15.98
C MET A 1 -28.54 44.36 -15.01
N THR A 2 -29.37 43.55 -14.39
CA THR A 2 -28.95 42.59 -13.33
C THR A 2 -28.68 41.25 -14.01
N ASN A 3 -27.41 40.87 -14.03
CA ASN A 3 -26.97 39.61 -14.60
C ASN A 3 -27.25 38.47 -13.60
N ASN A 4 -28.37 37.79 -13.80
CA ASN A 4 -28.71 36.56 -13.09
C ASN A 4 -27.94 35.37 -13.71
N GLN A 5 -26.73 35.14 -13.24
CA GLN A 5 -26.04 33.85 -13.50
C GLN A 5 -26.67 32.80 -12.58
N THR A 6 -27.62 32.06 -13.09
CA THR A 6 -28.09 30.79 -12.52
C THR A 6 -26.89 29.83 -12.49
N LYS A 7 -26.30 29.67 -11.30
CA LYS A 7 -25.34 28.60 -11.05
C LYS A 7 -26.09 27.27 -11.23
N ASN A 8 -25.88 26.62 -12.37
CA ASN A 8 -26.28 25.24 -12.54
C ASN A 8 -25.58 24.41 -11.44
N LYS A 9 -26.31 24.11 -10.37
CA LYS A 9 -25.87 23.06 -9.42
C LYS A 9 -25.84 21.78 -10.23
N VAL A 10 -24.64 21.28 -10.48
CA VAL A 10 -24.48 19.90 -10.93
C VAL A 10 -24.99 19.02 -9.80
N GLU A 11 -26.19 18.49 -9.94
CA GLU A 11 -26.68 17.45 -9.03
C GLU A 11 -25.79 16.23 -9.26
N LEU A 12 -24.95 15.96 -8.27
CA LEU A 12 -24.22 14.69 -8.23
C LEU A 12 -25.27 13.56 -8.23
N PRO A 13 -25.07 12.52 -9.05
CA PRO A 13 -25.98 11.38 -9.05
C PRO A 13 -26.12 10.91 -7.60
N LYS A 14 -27.36 10.75 -7.13
CA LYS A 14 -27.63 10.11 -5.84
C LYS A 14 -26.95 8.74 -5.92
N ILE A 15 -25.85 8.58 -5.18
CA ILE A 15 -25.19 7.29 -5.05
C ILE A 15 -26.22 6.38 -4.41
N GLY A 16 -26.89 5.59 -5.26
CA GLY A 16 -27.92 4.68 -4.80
C GLY A 16 -27.33 3.75 -3.76
N SER A 17 -28.09 3.42 -2.73
CA SER A 17 -27.75 2.40 -1.76
C SER A 17 -27.83 1.03 -2.44
N SER A 18 -26.89 0.72 -3.35
CA SER A 18 -26.73 -0.64 -3.83
C SER A 18 -26.12 -1.47 -2.70
N ASP A 19 -26.54 -2.71 -2.57
CA ASP A 19 -25.96 -3.65 -1.58
C ASP A 19 -24.44 -3.73 -1.73
N GLN A 20 -23.93 -3.63 -2.94
CA GLN A 20 -22.49 -3.57 -3.25
C GLN A 20 -21.81 -2.36 -2.62
N TYR A 21 -22.40 -1.16 -2.72
CA TYR A 21 -21.86 0.04 -2.11
C TYR A 21 -21.87 -0.08 -0.57
N ASN A 22 -22.95 -0.54 -0.01
CA ASN A 22 -23.07 -0.73 1.43
C ASN A 22 -22.06 -1.76 1.96
N HIS A 23 -21.83 -2.83 1.19
CA HIS A 23 -20.83 -3.84 1.50
C HIS A 23 -19.42 -3.27 1.47
N LEU A 24 -19.06 -2.54 0.40
CA LEU A 24 -17.77 -1.86 0.28
C LEU A 24 -17.56 -0.87 1.43
N MET A 25 -18.58 -0.06 1.75
CA MET A 25 -18.46 0.92 2.83
C MET A 25 -18.29 0.27 4.20
N LYS A 26 -18.89 -0.88 4.45
CA LYS A 26 -18.62 -1.68 5.65
C LYS A 26 -17.16 -2.08 5.76
N ILE A 27 -16.57 -2.57 4.68
CA ILE A 27 -15.14 -2.95 4.65
C ILE A 27 -14.28 -1.72 4.96
N VAL A 28 -14.47 -0.62 4.24
CA VAL A 28 -13.69 0.61 4.40
C VAL A 28 -13.79 1.18 5.82
N GLN A 29 -14.99 1.26 6.38
CA GLN A 29 -15.25 1.84 7.69
C GLN A 29 -14.76 0.96 8.84
N ASN A 30 -14.81 -0.36 8.68
CA ASN A 30 -14.37 -1.31 9.71
C ASN A 30 -12.87 -1.60 9.66
N ARG A 31 -12.17 -1.16 8.62
CA ARG A 31 -10.72 -1.33 8.53
C ARG A 31 -10.01 -0.61 9.69
N VAL A 32 -9.30 -1.35 10.49
CA VAL A 32 -8.48 -0.84 11.59
C VAL A 32 -7.06 -1.38 11.51
N THR A 33 -6.11 -0.65 12.06
CA THR A 33 -4.74 -1.15 12.17
C THR A 33 -4.61 -2.02 13.43
N VAL A 34 -4.58 -3.32 13.24
CA VAL A 34 -4.37 -4.29 14.31
C VAL A 34 -2.88 -4.35 14.66
N ARG A 35 -2.54 -4.32 15.97
CA ARG A 35 -1.15 -4.39 16.48
C ARG A 35 -0.97 -5.45 17.57
N LYS A 36 -2.04 -6.17 17.91
CA LYS A 36 -2.02 -7.30 18.83
C LYS A 36 -2.68 -8.47 18.15
N PHE A 37 -1.99 -9.56 18.05
CA PHE A 37 -2.42 -10.75 17.33
C PHE A 37 -2.71 -11.88 18.31
N ASP A 38 -3.62 -12.77 17.93
CA ASP A 38 -3.79 -14.06 18.60
C ASP A 38 -2.73 -15.01 18.07
N GLU A 39 -1.73 -15.29 18.90
CA GLU A 39 -0.58 -16.12 18.52
C GLU A 39 -0.95 -17.59 18.30
N ASN A 40 -2.10 -18.01 18.82
CA ASN A 40 -2.62 -19.38 18.67
C ASN A 40 -3.44 -19.55 17.39
N TYR A 41 -3.80 -18.45 16.71
CA TYR A 41 -4.58 -18.52 15.49
C TYR A 41 -3.70 -18.75 14.28
N ILE A 42 -3.93 -19.89 13.60
CA ILE A 42 -3.25 -20.22 12.35
C ILE A 42 -4.08 -19.74 11.18
N VAL A 43 -3.57 -18.76 10.45
CA VAL A 43 -4.20 -18.28 9.22
C VAL A 43 -3.98 -19.29 8.10
N PRO A 44 -5.06 -19.82 7.48
CA PRO A 44 -4.96 -20.69 6.31
C PRO A 44 -4.23 -20.03 5.15
N ASP A 45 -3.46 -20.80 4.37
CA ASP A 45 -2.73 -20.28 3.20
C ASP A 45 -3.63 -19.59 2.18
N LYS A 46 -4.83 -20.11 2.00
CA LYS A 46 -5.84 -19.52 1.13
C LYS A 46 -6.15 -18.05 1.47
N HIS A 47 -6.08 -17.64 2.74
CA HIS A 47 -6.30 -16.23 3.10
C HIS A 47 -5.15 -15.34 2.63
N PHE A 48 -3.90 -15.81 2.69
CA PHE A 48 -2.77 -15.09 2.10
C PHE A 48 -2.91 -14.95 0.58
N GLU A 49 -3.36 -16.03 -0.09
CA GLU A 49 -3.63 -16.01 -1.53
C GLU A 49 -4.72 -14.98 -1.88
N MET A 50 -5.81 -14.93 -1.13
CA MET A 50 -6.89 -13.96 -1.34
C MET A 50 -6.43 -12.52 -1.15
N ILE A 51 -5.61 -12.25 -0.13
CA ILE A 51 -5.03 -10.92 0.10
C ILE A 51 -4.12 -10.52 -1.05
N ILE A 52 -3.26 -11.43 -1.51
CA ILE A 52 -2.37 -11.20 -2.65
C ILE A 52 -3.17 -10.99 -3.93
N GLU A 53 -4.25 -11.76 -4.13
CA GLU A 53 -5.14 -11.58 -5.28
C GLU A 53 -5.75 -10.17 -5.28
N ALA A 54 -6.24 -9.67 -4.16
CA ALA A 54 -6.72 -8.29 -4.05
C ALA A 54 -5.60 -7.27 -4.32
N ALA A 55 -4.41 -7.51 -3.76
CA ALA A 55 -3.26 -6.63 -3.93
C ALA A 55 -2.78 -6.51 -5.39
N ARG A 56 -2.79 -7.62 -6.15
CA ARG A 56 -2.36 -7.65 -7.55
C ARG A 56 -3.35 -6.96 -8.51
N HIS A 57 -4.61 -6.80 -8.12
CA HIS A 57 -5.61 -6.06 -8.88
C HIS A 57 -5.55 -4.53 -8.67
N ALA A 58 -4.63 -4.04 -7.86
CA ALA A 58 -4.42 -2.62 -7.68
C ALA A 58 -4.03 -1.92 -8.99
N PRO A 59 -4.40 -0.64 -9.17
CA PRO A 59 -3.93 0.13 -10.31
C PRO A 59 -2.42 0.37 -10.23
N SER A 60 -1.77 0.39 -11.39
CA SER A 60 -0.34 0.70 -11.50
C SER A 60 -0.05 1.57 -12.71
N GLY A 61 0.99 2.40 -12.66
CA GLY A 61 1.42 3.24 -13.76
C GLY A 61 1.67 2.40 -15.02
N ALA A 62 1.04 2.76 -16.14
CA ALA A 62 1.11 2.03 -17.40
C ALA A 62 0.77 0.51 -17.30
N ASN A 63 -0.03 0.13 -16.30
CA ASN A 63 -0.33 -1.25 -15.96
C ASN A 63 0.92 -2.14 -15.81
N SER A 64 1.99 -1.55 -15.29
CA SER A 64 3.30 -2.20 -15.18
C SER A 64 3.35 -3.31 -14.13
N GLN A 65 2.44 -3.29 -13.15
CA GLN A 65 2.33 -4.27 -12.07
C GLN A 65 3.70 -4.60 -11.43
N PRO A 66 4.43 -3.59 -10.92
CA PRO A 66 5.85 -3.69 -10.58
C PRO A 66 6.04 -4.26 -9.16
N TRP A 67 5.37 -5.33 -8.83
CA TRP A 67 5.39 -5.95 -7.52
C TRP A 67 5.61 -7.45 -7.56
N HIS A 68 6.27 -7.93 -6.51
CA HIS A 68 6.34 -9.33 -6.14
C HIS A 68 5.90 -9.46 -4.68
N PHE A 69 5.26 -10.56 -4.35
CA PHE A 69 4.78 -10.83 -3.00
C PHE A 69 5.56 -12.01 -2.42
N ILE A 70 6.06 -11.82 -1.19
CA ILE A 70 6.71 -12.89 -0.43
C ILE A 70 5.90 -13.09 0.84
N VAL A 71 5.36 -14.31 1.03
CA VAL A 71 4.69 -14.70 2.26
C VAL A 71 5.72 -15.29 3.23
N VAL A 72 5.88 -14.64 4.37
CA VAL A 72 6.80 -15.07 5.43
C VAL A 72 6.00 -15.66 6.58
N LYS A 73 6.14 -16.96 6.81
CA LYS A 73 5.45 -17.71 7.88
C LYS A 73 6.40 -18.33 8.87
N LYS A 74 7.68 -18.53 8.52
CA LYS A 74 8.68 -19.11 9.40
C LYS A 74 8.90 -18.25 10.65
N PRO A 75 8.74 -18.82 11.86
CA PRO A 75 8.83 -18.05 13.11
C PRO A 75 10.15 -17.29 13.25
N GLU A 76 11.27 -17.91 12.86
CA GLU A 76 12.61 -17.35 12.99
C GLU A 76 12.75 -16.08 12.14
N ILE A 77 12.24 -16.12 10.89
CA ILE A 77 12.30 -14.98 9.98
C ILE A 77 11.34 -13.88 10.45
N LYS A 78 10.15 -14.24 10.95
CA LYS A 78 9.21 -13.25 11.51
C LYS A 78 9.83 -12.54 12.71
N GLN A 79 10.52 -13.27 13.56
CA GLN A 79 11.21 -12.70 14.71
C GLN A 79 12.30 -11.72 14.28
N GLU A 80 13.16 -12.11 13.33
CA GLU A 80 14.21 -11.24 12.79
C GLU A 80 13.65 -9.94 12.19
N ILE A 81 12.61 -10.04 11.37
CA ILE A 81 11.91 -8.88 10.80
C ILE A 81 11.37 -7.99 11.92
N SER A 82 10.72 -8.56 12.93
CA SER A 82 10.17 -7.82 14.06
C SER A 82 11.24 -7.06 14.85
N GLU A 83 12.37 -7.68 15.11
CA GLU A 83 13.51 -7.06 15.80
C GLU A 83 14.06 -5.87 15.00
N TYR A 84 14.11 -5.98 13.67
CA TYR A 84 14.52 -4.91 12.79
C TYR A 84 13.58 -3.71 12.92
N PHE A 85 12.27 -3.94 12.89
CA PHE A 85 11.27 -2.87 13.08
C PHE A 85 11.36 -2.23 14.46
N VAL A 86 11.59 -3.01 15.51
CA VAL A 86 11.76 -2.48 16.88
C VAL A 86 13.04 -1.63 16.98
N LYS A 87 14.12 -2.05 16.33
CA LYS A 87 15.37 -1.27 16.26
C LYS A 87 15.14 0.07 15.57
N GLU A 88 14.48 0.07 14.41
CA GLU A 88 14.12 1.27 13.68
C GLU A 88 13.19 2.19 14.50
N GLN A 89 12.24 1.62 15.22
CA GLN A 89 11.38 2.39 16.13
C GLN A 89 12.19 3.14 17.18
N LYS A 90 13.21 2.50 17.78
CA LYS A 90 14.09 3.13 18.77
C LYS A 90 14.89 4.29 18.18
N ILE A 91 15.33 4.16 16.93
CA ILE A 91 16.04 5.24 16.20
C ILE A 91 15.09 6.42 15.96
N ARG A 92 13.89 6.15 15.44
CA ARG A 92 12.88 7.19 15.15
C ARG A 92 12.39 7.91 16.41
N ALA A 93 12.31 7.22 17.53
CA ALA A 93 11.93 7.83 18.81
C ALA A 93 12.88 8.97 19.23
N LYS A 94 14.14 8.96 18.77
CA LYS A 94 15.11 10.02 19.01
C LYS A 94 14.87 11.28 18.19
N LEU A 95 14.06 11.21 17.12
CA LEU A 95 13.82 12.31 16.18
C LEU A 95 12.82 13.36 16.69
N LYS A 96 12.33 13.25 17.93
CA LYS A 96 11.38 14.21 18.55
C LYS A 96 10.21 14.59 17.62
N MET A 97 9.65 13.61 16.90
CA MET A 97 8.54 13.85 15.99
C MET A 97 7.29 14.31 16.74
N LYS A 98 6.48 15.17 16.13
CA LYS A 98 5.23 15.69 16.70
C LYS A 98 4.11 14.65 16.83
N PHE A 99 4.28 13.46 16.28
CA PHE A 99 3.31 12.37 16.33
C PHE A 99 3.96 11.11 16.96
N PRO A 100 3.18 10.27 17.63
CA PRO A 100 3.70 9.08 18.30
C PRO A 100 4.28 8.08 17.30
N THR A 101 5.41 7.50 17.67
CA THR A 101 6.02 6.41 16.90
C THR A 101 5.16 5.14 17.04
N PRO A 102 4.82 4.43 15.96
CA PRO A 102 4.10 3.18 16.04
C PRO A 102 4.79 2.16 16.94
N ASN A 103 4.03 1.36 17.68
CA ASN A 103 4.59 0.30 18.52
C ASN A 103 4.64 -1.02 17.72
N TYR A 104 5.85 -1.54 17.51
CA TYR A 104 6.08 -2.77 16.75
C TYR A 104 6.42 -3.99 17.64
N LYS A 105 6.36 -3.87 18.97
CA LYS A 105 6.74 -4.96 19.89
C LYS A 105 5.93 -6.24 19.71
N GLY A 106 4.68 -6.14 19.25
CA GLY A 106 3.81 -7.31 19.02
C GLY A 106 3.89 -7.87 17.60
N LEU A 107 4.76 -7.35 16.74
CA LEU A 107 4.78 -7.73 15.33
C LEU A 107 5.15 -9.19 15.09
N ALA A 108 6.05 -9.76 15.91
CA ALA A 108 6.43 -11.17 15.82
C ALA A 108 5.25 -12.13 16.01
N GLY A 109 4.23 -11.74 16.79
CA GLY A 109 3.01 -12.53 17.01
C GLY A 109 2.04 -12.54 15.82
N ALA A 110 2.32 -11.80 14.75
CA ALA A 110 1.51 -11.87 13.55
C ALA A 110 1.56 -13.28 12.94
N PRO A 111 0.44 -13.81 12.40
CA PRO A 111 0.40 -15.16 11.82
C PRO A 111 1.31 -15.31 10.60
N GLY A 112 1.59 -14.22 9.91
CA GLY A 112 2.53 -14.13 8.79
C GLY A 112 2.72 -12.71 8.33
N PHE A 113 3.71 -12.48 7.47
CA PHE A 113 3.91 -11.21 6.78
C PHE A 113 3.75 -11.41 5.28
N ILE A 114 3.18 -10.41 4.61
CA ILE A 114 3.23 -10.28 3.16
C ILE A 114 4.19 -9.13 2.88
N VAL A 115 5.35 -9.45 2.32
CA VAL A 115 6.34 -8.46 1.89
C VAL A 115 6.07 -8.13 0.44
N ILE A 116 5.76 -6.87 0.15
CA ILE A 116 5.53 -6.37 -1.20
C ILE A 116 6.83 -5.78 -1.70
N CYS A 117 7.46 -6.46 -2.65
CA CYS A 117 8.75 -6.08 -3.23
C CYS A 117 8.52 -5.29 -4.53
N SER A 118 9.33 -4.26 -4.74
CA SER A 118 9.33 -3.51 -5.99
C SER A 118 10.13 -4.22 -7.09
N ASP A 119 9.63 -4.14 -8.32
CA ASP A 119 10.35 -4.60 -9.50
C ASP A 119 10.70 -3.43 -10.42
N MET A 120 11.98 -3.08 -10.46
CA MET A 120 12.47 -1.98 -11.29
C MET A 120 12.69 -2.37 -12.76
N ARG A 121 12.47 -3.63 -13.15
CA ARG A 121 12.68 -4.09 -14.53
C ARG A 121 11.77 -3.39 -15.53
N TRP A 122 10.59 -2.94 -15.08
CA TRP A 122 9.67 -2.19 -15.93
C TRP A 122 10.29 -0.91 -16.51
N THR A 123 11.25 -0.30 -15.80
CA THR A 123 11.96 0.89 -16.28
C THR A 123 12.77 0.62 -17.55
N LYS A 124 13.14 -0.65 -17.79
CA LYS A 124 13.88 -1.05 -18.99
C LYS A 124 13.02 -0.99 -20.26
N ALA A 125 11.69 -0.99 -20.11
CA ALA A 125 10.75 -0.84 -21.22
C ALA A 125 10.73 0.59 -21.80
N PHE A 126 11.24 1.57 -21.04
CA PHE A 126 11.26 2.96 -21.47
C PHE A 126 12.65 3.35 -22.01
N PRO A 127 12.81 3.49 -23.33
CA PRO A 127 14.10 3.88 -23.93
C PRO A 127 14.65 5.19 -23.39
N VAL A 128 13.78 6.11 -23.01
CA VAL A 128 14.08 7.43 -22.44
C VAL A 128 14.86 7.34 -21.13
N LEU A 129 14.80 6.21 -20.42
CA LEU A 129 15.49 6.01 -19.15
C LEU A 129 16.90 5.44 -19.32
N LYS A 130 17.39 5.30 -20.57
CA LYS A 130 18.74 4.80 -20.87
C LYS A 130 19.75 5.94 -20.81
N ASN A 131 20.59 5.92 -19.78
CA ASN A 131 21.95 6.49 -19.66
C ASN A 131 22.29 7.86 -20.29
N ASP A 132 21.34 8.74 -20.39
CA ASP A 132 21.55 10.12 -20.79
C ASP A 132 21.43 10.99 -19.52
N ASN A 133 22.39 11.92 -19.31
CA ASN A 133 22.41 12.85 -18.18
C ASN A 133 21.64 14.14 -18.44
N SER A 134 20.79 14.18 -19.48
CA SER A 134 19.94 15.33 -19.75
C SER A 134 18.96 15.61 -18.61
N GLU A 135 18.54 16.86 -18.44
CA GLU A 135 17.52 17.27 -17.48
C GLU A 135 16.21 16.49 -17.70
N LEU A 136 15.86 16.24 -18.95
CA LEU A 136 14.69 15.45 -19.30
C LEU A 136 14.77 14.03 -18.74
N ASN A 137 15.93 13.39 -18.86
CA ASN A 137 16.14 12.03 -18.37
C ASN A 137 16.13 11.94 -16.84
N LYS A 138 16.69 12.94 -16.15
CA LYS A 138 16.55 13.06 -14.68
C LYS A 138 15.10 13.15 -14.27
N MET A 139 14.33 14.03 -14.91
CA MET A 139 12.90 14.20 -14.62
C MET A 139 12.12 12.90 -14.84
N TYR A 140 12.42 12.13 -15.90
CA TYR A 140 11.79 10.85 -16.15
C TYR A 140 12.17 9.78 -15.13
N LYS A 141 13.43 9.74 -14.68
CA LYS A 141 13.87 8.82 -13.61
C LYS A 141 13.13 9.10 -12.30
N GLU A 142 13.04 10.35 -11.88
CA GLU A 142 12.31 10.77 -10.69
C GLU A 142 10.81 10.43 -10.79
N ASN A 143 10.20 10.66 -11.94
CA ASN A 143 8.83 10.28 -12.21
C ASN A 143 8.62 8.76 -12.17
N ALA A 144 9.56 7.99 -12.70
CA ALA A 144 9.51 6.53 -12.69
C ALA A 144 9.51 5.97 -11.26
N GLU A 145 10.38 6.47 -10.39
CA GLU A 145 10.43 6.08 -8.99
C GLU A 145 9.13 6.47 -8.25
N ARG A 146 8.60 7.65 -8.51
CA ARG A 146 7.34 8.10 -7.94
C ARG A 146 6.17 7.21 -8.37
N ILE A 147 6.07 6.87 -9.65
CA ILE A 147 5.05 5.97 -10.19
C ILE A 147 5.16 4.58 -9.56
N LEU A 148 6.39 4.09 -9.37
CA LEU A 148 6.66 2.83 -8.69
C LEU A 148 6.12 2.85 -7.26
N LEU A 149 6.50 3.85 -6.47
CA LEU A 149 6.05 4.01 -5.08
C LEU A 149 4.52 4.14 -4.98
N GLN A 150 3.90 4.90 -5.88
CA GLN A 150 2.44 5.01 -5.95
C GLN A 150 1.76 3.68 -6.26
N SER A 151 2.33 2.91 -7.19
CA SER A 151 1.82 1.58 -7.55
C SER A 151 1.91 0.60 -6.37
N LEU A 152 3.04 0.59 -5.66
CA LEU A 152 3.22 -0.24 -4.46
C LEU A 152 2.26 0.18 -3.34
N ALA A 153 2.05 1.49 -3.14
CA ALA A 153 1.11 1.99 -2.16
C ALA A 153 -0.33 1.57 -2.48
N ALA A 154 -0.73 1.63 -3.76
CA ALA A 154 -2.04 1.15 -4.21
C ALA A 154 -2.22 -0.35 -3.93
N SER A 155 -1.21 -1.17 -4.27
CA SER A 155 -1.22 -2.61 -4.00
C SER A 155 -1.31 -2.90 -2.49
N THR A 156 -0.55 -2.17 -1.67
CA THR A 156 -0.60 -2.28 -0.21
C THR A 156 -1.98 -1.93 0.33
N MET A 157 -2.60 -0.85 -0.16
CA MET A 157 -3.96 -0.47 0.25
C MET A 157 -4.99 -1.52 -0.13
N SER A 158 -4.90 -2.09 -1.34
CA SER A 158 -5.80 -3.18 -1.77
C SER A 158 -5.65 -4.44 -0.92
N ALA A 159 -4.44 -4.72 -0.42
CA ALA A 159 -4.20 -5.82 0.51
C ALA A 159 -4.81 -5.58 1.91
N HIS A 160 -5.09 -4.33 2.27
CA HIS A 160 -5.64 -3.97 3.59
C HIS A 160 -7.18 -3.92 3.63
N LEU A 161 -7.83 -3.91 2.49
CA LEU A 161 -9.30 -3.94 2.35
C LEU A 161 -9.84 -5.36 2.35
#